data_a8f1ea9fbb8f8a9a2dd02f2c2ba4893e
#
_entry.id   a8f1ea9fbb8f8a9a2dd02f2c2ba4893e
#
_cell.length_a   1.000
_cell.length_b   1.000
_cell.length_c   1.000
_cell.angle_alpha   90.00
_cell.angle_beta   90.00
_cell.angle_gamma   90.00
#
_symmetry.space_group_name_H-M   'P 1'
#
loop_
_entity.id
_entity.type
_entity.pdbx_description
1 polymer ?
#
loop_
_entity_poly.entity_id
_entity_poly.type
_entity_poly.pdbx_seq_one_letter_code
_entity_poly.pdbx_strand_id
1 'polypeptide(L)'
;MSDILIYQTEDGRTQVNLLVQEHTVWLNQSQLAELFDTSVPNIATHIKNILEDKELDENSVIKDFLITAADGKQYQVKHYALEMILAIGFRVRSKRGVQFRRWANEVLTGYLEKGFVLDDKRLKNPNGRVDYFDELLERIRDIRASEMRFYQKVRELFKLSADYDPTDKATQMFFAQAQNKLIYAVTQQTAAELVCHRANGNAPNMGLTSWSGERVRKADIVIAKNYLNADEIDTLNRLTVIFLESAELRAKNRQGLTLAFWQSRIDSIIADNGFAVLEGKGTRSHKQMEAFAGEQYGLFRKNRLAHMAQQAEVEDIAELEVLKR
;
A
#
# COMPACT_ATOMS: atom_id res chain seq x y z
N MET A 1 -14.29 -10.04 25.41
CA MET A 1 -12.95 -10.58 25.12
C MET A 1 -12.98 -11.03 23.67
N SER A 2 -12.17 -10.41 22.84
CA SER A 2 -12.20 -10.69 21.39
C SER A 2 -11.28 -11.87 21.12
N ASP A 3 -11.84 -13.02 20.76
CA ASP A 3 -11.07 -14.20 20.39
C ASP A 3 -10.44 -13.98 19.02
N ILE A 4 -9.13 -13.71 18.98
CA ILE A 4 -8.38 -13.81 17.72
C ILE A 4 -8.11 -15.29 17.48
N LEU A 5 -8.74 -15.87 16.48
CA LEU A 5 -8.46 -17.23 16.03
C LEU A 5 -7.21 -17.20 15.17
N ILE A 6 -6.08 -17.73 15.67
CA ILE A 6 -4.84 -17.83 14.86
C ILE A 6 -5.06 -18.79 13.69
N TYR A 7 -5.69 -19.93 13.92
CA TYR A 7 -6.22 -20.86 12.93
C TYR A 7 -7.31 -21.75 13.56
N GLN A 8 -8.23 -22.24 12.77
CA GLN A 8 -9.28 -23.14 13.24
C GLN A 8 -8.79 -24.57 13.06
N THR A 9 -8.73 -25.33 14.17
CA THR A 9 -8.45 -26.78 14.09
C THR A 9 -9.62 -27.53 13.45
N GLU A 10 -9.36 -28.65 12.76
CA GLU A 10 -10.39 -29.47 12.11
C GLU A 10 -11.47 -29.95 13.09
N ASP A 11 -11.15 -30.06 14.37
CA ASP A 11 -12.05 -30.47 15.45
C ASP A 11 -12.79 -29.30 16.15
N GLY A 12 -12.53 -28.06 15.76
CA GLY A 12 -13.16 -26.85 16.28
C GLY A 12 -12.87 -26.56 17.76
N ARG A 13 -11.95 -27.29 18.41
CA ARG A 13 -11.75 -27.29 19.87
C ARG A 13 -10.69 -26.32 20.39
N THR A 14 -9.97 -25.61 19.53
CA THR A 14 -8.92 -24.70 20.00
C THR A 14 -9.46 -23.30 20.16
N GLN A 15 -10.04 -23.04 21.33
CA GLN A 15 -10.21 -21.68 21.87
C GLN A 15 -9.09 -21.44 22.89
N VAL A 16 -7.94 -20.95 22.43
CA VAL A 16 -6.93 -20.42 23.34
C VAL A 16 -7.36 -18.99 23.67
N ASN A 17 -7.54 -18.69 24.97
CA ASN A 17 -7.78 -17.32 25.42
C ASN A 17 -6.55 -16.46 25.07
N LEU A 18 -6.69 -15.64 24.05
CA LEU A 18 -5.62 -14.82 23.52
C LEU A 18 -5.62 -13.47 24.21
N LEU A 19 -4.48 -13.06 24.74
CA LEU A 19 -4.31 -11.70 25.21
C LEU A 19 -4.12 -10.81 23.96
N VAL A 20 -5.15 -10.03 23.61
CA VAL A 20 -5.08 -9.06 22.52
C VAL A 20 -4.66 -7.73 23.12
N GLN A 21 -3.44 -7.30 22.83
CA GLN A 21 -2.93 -6.00 23.22
C GLN A 21 -2.19 -5.37 22.03
N GLU A 22 -2.33 -4.05 21.84
CA GLU A 22 -1.68 -3.34 20.74
C GLU A 22 -2.00 -3.92 19.35
N HIS A 23 -3.24 -4.40 19.15
CA HIS A 23 -3.73 -5.00 17.88
C HIS A 23 -3.06 -6.32 17.46
N THR A 24 -2.26 -6.95 18.31
CA THR A 24 -1.61 -8.24 18.08
C THR A 24 -1.89 -9.26 19.18
N VAL A 25 -1.45 -10.49 19.00
CA VAL A 25 -1.67 -11.62 19.89
C VAL A 25 -0.41 -11.88 20.70
N TRP A 26 -0.59 -12.06 22.00
CA TRP A 26 0.47 -12.42 22.94
C TRP A 26 0.10 -13.70 23.68
N LEU A 27 0.99 -14.71 23.69
CA LEU A 27 0.82 -15.98 24.38
C LEU A 27 1.99 -16.26 25.31
N ASN A 28 1.72 -16.82 26.50
CA ASN A 28 2.77 -17.37 27.35
C ASN A 28 3.15 -18.80 26.93
N GLN A 29 4.22 -19.35 27.53
CA GLN A 29 4.71 -20.69 27.19
C GLN A 29 3.68 -21.80 27.42
N SER A 30 2.84 -21.71 28.45
CA SER A 30 1.78 -22.69 28.72
C SER A 30 0.71 -22.64 27.63
N GLN A 31 0.29 -21.46 27.22
CA GLN A 31 -0.69 -21.28 26.15
C GLN A 31 -0.13 -21.75 24.79
N LEU A 32 1.16 -21.51 24.52
CA LEU A 32 1.86 -22.03 23.33
C LEU A 32 1.94 -23.56 23.33
N ALA A 33 2.19 -24.17 24.50
CA ALA A 33 2.21 -25.62 24.65
C ALA A 33 0.82 -26.22 24.39
N GLU A 34 -0.24 -25.59 24.89
CA GLU A 34 -1.61 -25.98 24.62
C GLU A 34 -2.00 -25.79 23.15
N LEU A 35 -1.66 -24.63 22.55
CA LEU A 35 -1.93 -24.33 21.15
C LEU A 35 -1.35 -25.37 20.21
N PHE A 36 -0.11 -25.77 20.45
CA PHE A 36 0.62 -26.69 19.56
C PHE A 36 0.59 -28.16 20.04
N ASP A 37 -0.16 -28.48 21.09
CA ASP A 37 -0.26 -29.81 21.67
C ASP A 37 1.12 -30.44 21.93
N THR A 38 1.92 -29.74 22.76
CA THR A 38 3.29 -30.11 23.11
C THR A 38 3.60 -29.71 24.55
N SER A 39 4.80 -30.01 25.03
CA SER A 39 5.22 -29.67 26.39
C SER A 39 5.82 -28.26 26.50
N VAL A 40 5.69 -27.60 27.65
CA VAL A 40 6.31 -26.31 27.93
C VAL A 40 7.83 -26.34 27.75
N PRO A 41 8.59 -27.38 28.21
CA PRO A 41 10.03 -27.47 27.93
C PRO A 41 10.37 -27.51 26.45
N ASN A 42 9.53 -28.13 25.61
CA ASN A 42 9.74 -28.16 24.16
C ASN A 42 9.54 -26.76 23.55
N ILE A 43 8.51 -26.01 23.99
CA ILE A 43 8.31 -24.62 23.61
C ILE A 43 9.51 -23.77 24.03
N ALA A 44 10.00 -23.89 25.27
CA ALA A 44 11.17 -23.15 25.74
C ALA A 44 12.42 -23.42 24.89
N THR A 45 12.61 -24.66 24.45
CA THR A 45 13.71 -25.03 23.56
C THR A 45 13.59 -24.35 22.19
N HIS A 46 12.38 -24.34 21.61
CA HIS A 46 12.16 -23.66 20.34
C HIS A 46 12.40 -22.14 20.44
N ILE A 47 11.90 -21.50 21.50
CA ILE A 47 12.13 -20.06 21.75
C ILE A 47 13.63 -19.77 21.84
N LYS A 48 14.35 -20.55 22.65
CA LYS A 48 15.80 -20.41 22.80
C LYS A 48 16.51 -20.49 21.46
N ASN A 49 16.24 -21.50 20.65
CA ASN A 49 16.88 -21.70 19.34
C ASN A 49 16.56 -20.57 18.37
N ILE A 50 15.31 -20.06 18.35
CA ILE A 50 14.92 -18.92 17.47
C ILE A 50 15.72 -17.65 17.81
N LEU A 51 15.92 -17.38 19.11
CA LEU A 51 16.69 -16.23 19.57
C LEU A 51 18.21 -16.41 19.34
N GLU A 52 18.75 -17.61 19.59
CA GLU A 52 20.16 -17.94 19.33
C GLU A 52 20.51 -17.88 17.84
N ASP A 53 19.61 -18.34 16.96
CA ASP A 53 19.72 -18.23 15.50
C ASP A 53 19.55 -16.77 14.99
N LYS A 54 19.18 -15.83 15.87
CA LYS A 54 18.86 -14.43 15.53
C LYS A 54 17.75 -14.30 14.48
N GLU A 55 16.84 -15.26 14.43
CA GLU A 55 15.68 -15.20 13.54
C GLU A 55 14.71 -14.07 13.94
N LEU A 56 14.59 -13.83 15.25
CA LEU A 56 13.79 -12.74 15.83
C LEU A 56 14.60 -11.99 16.91
N ASP A 57 14.33 -10.68 17.06
CA ASP A 57 14.90 -9.86 18.13
C ASP A 57 14.09 -10.03 19.44
N GLU A 58 14.78 -10.38 20.53
CA GLU A 58 14.17 -10.63 21.83
C GLU A 58 13.32 -9.42 22.31
N ASN A 59 13.83 -8.20 22.13
CA ASN A 59 13.16 -7.00 22.60
C ASN A 59 11.84 -6.69 21.89
N SER A 60 11.70 -7.17 20.65
CA SER A 60 10.48 -6.95 19.84
C SER A 60 9.40 -8.01 20.09
N VAL A 61 9.80 -9.24 20.48
CA VAL A 61 8.90 -10.40 20.52
C VAL A 61 8.60 -10.92 21.92
N ILE A 62 9.21 -10.36 22.98
CA ILE A 62 8.98 -10.76 24.37
C ILE A 62 8.55 -9.54 25.20
N LYS A 63 7.44 -9.69 25.92
CA LYS A 63 6.97 -8.71 26.92
C LYS A 63 6.56 -9.43 28.21
N ASP A 64 6.79 -8.77 29.34
CA ASP A 64 6.30 -9.21 30.64
C ASP A 64 4.94 -8.60 30.94
N PHE A 65 3.95 -9.44 31.24
CA PHE A 65 2.62 -9.00 31.68
C PHE A 65 2.36 -9.42 33.11
N LEU A 66 1.70 -8.52 33.87
CA LEU A 66 1.19 -8.85 35.23
C LEU A 66 -0.09 -9.65 35.10
N ILE A 67 -0.06 -10.87 35.58
CA ILE A 67 -1.23 -11.78 35.65
C ILE A 67 -1.60 -11.99 37.08
N THR A 68 -2.89 -11.81 37.42
CA THR A 68 -3.44 -12.17 38.71
C THR A 68 -3.80 -13.67 38.70
N ALA A 69 -3.09 -14.45 39.50
CA ALA A 69 -3.35 -15.88 39.63
C ALA A 69 -4.58 -16.17 40.50
N ALA A 70 -5.03 -17.45 40.56
CA ALA A 70 -6.19 -17.87 41.33
C ALA A 70 -6.04 -17.63 42.85
N ASP A 71 -4.79 -17.48 43.33
CA ASP A 71 -4.47 -17.13 44.71
C ASP A 71 -4.57 -15.62 45.02
N GLY A 72 -4.97 -14.79 44.04
CA GLY A 72 -5.09 -13.33 44.13
C GLY A 72 -3.77 -12.58 44.05
N LYS A 73 -2.63 -13.25 43.88
CA LYS A 73 -1.31 -12.61 43.70
C LYS A 73 -1.03 -12.28 42.25
N GLN A 74 -0.24 -11.21 42.06
CA GLN A 74 0.22 -10.80 40.75
C GLN A 74 1.60 -11.39 40.45
N TYR A 75 1.73 -11.98 39.26
CA TYR A 75 2.97 -12.55 38.76
C TYR A 75 3.36 -11.90 37.43
N GLN A 76 4.62 -11.56 37.29
CA GLN A 76 5.17 -11.21 35.98
C GLN A 76 5.35 -12.49 35.16
N VAL A 77 4.69 -12.55 33.99
CA VAL A 77 4.74 -13.71 33.09
C VAL A 77 5.16 -13.25 31.71
N LYS A 78 6.22 -13.87 31.20
CA LYS A 78 6.69 -13.61 29.83
C LYS A 78 5.65 -14.06 28.81
N HIS A 79 5.32 -13.18 27.89
CA HIS A 79 4.48 -13.45 26.72
C HIS A 79 5.26 -13.20 25.45
N TYR A 80 4.87 -13.90 24.42
CA TYR A 80 5.51 -13.96 23.13
C TYR A 80 4.58 -13.45 22.06
N ALA A 81 5.07 -12.56 21.19
CA ALA A 81 4.32 -11.93 20.13
C ALA A 81 3.95 -12.91 19.00
N LEU A 82 3.07 -12.47 18.10
CA LEU A 82 2.59 -13.28 16.99
C LEU A 82 3.73 -13.84 16.13
N GLU A 83 4.78 -13.08 15.91
CA GLU A 83 5.95 -13.51 15.13
C GLU A 83 6.63 -14.74 15.76
N MET A 84 6.80 -14.74 17.08
CA MET A 84 7.36 -15.89 17.82
C MET A 84 6.40 -17.09 17.77
N ILE A 85 5.08 -16.87 17.87
CA ILE A 85 4.07 -17.92 17.76
C ILE A 85 4.17 -18.61 16.40
N LEU A 86 4.29 -17.83 15.31
CA LEU A 86 4.42 -18.34 13.96
C LEU A 86 5.73 -19.13 13.78
N ALA A 87 6.86 -18.59 14.25
CA ALA A 87 8.17 -19.25 14.18
C ALA A 87 8.19 -20.61 14.88
N ILE A 88 7.57 -20.71 16.07
CA ILE A 88 7.38 -21.96 16.82
C ILE A 88 6.53 -22.95 16.01
N GLY A 89 5.41 -22.46 15.40
CA GLY A 89 4.52 -23.30 14.62
C GLY A 89 5.17 -23.98 13.43
N PHE A 90 6.15 -23.33 12.80
CA PHE A 90 6.96 -23.93 11.73
C PHE A 90 7.94 -25.01 12.22
N ARG A 91 8.38 -24.95 13.49
CA ARG A 91 9.42 -25.84 14.07
C ARG A 91 8.85 -27.02 14.86
N VAL A 92 7.68 -26.88 15.49
CA VAL A 92 7.11 -27.88 16.39
C VAL A 92 6.65 -29.14 15.64
N ARG A 93 6.99 -30.34 16.20
CA ARG A 93 6.72 -31.66 15.58
C ARG A 93 5.47 -32.35 16.15
N SER A 94 4.39 -31.61 16.36
CA SER A 94 3.12 -32.18 16.83
C SER A 94 2.12 -32.32 15.69
N LYS A 95 1.00 -33.02 15.93
CA LYS A 95 -0.12 -33.08 14.97
C LYS A 95 -0.67 -31.69 14.67
N ARG A 96 -0.79 -30.83 15.68
CA ARG A 96 -1.24 -29.43 15.52
C ARG A 96 -0.22 -28.59 14.77
N GLY A 97 1.07 -28.79 14.97
CA GLY A 97 2.10 -28.17 14.17
C GLY A 97 2.03 -28.55 12.68
N VAL A 98 1.65 -29.80 12.36
CA VAL A 98 1.41 -30.21 10.97
C VAL A 98 0.18 -29.49 10.38
N GLN A 99 -0.92 -29.38 11.13
CA GLN A 99 -2.13 -28.66 10.71
C GLN A 99 -1.82 -27.17 10.47
N PHE A 100 -1.08 -26.55 11.42
CA PHE A 100 -0.65 -25.16 11.28
C PHE A 100 0.19 -24.96 9.99
N ARG A 101 1.18 -25.78 9.73
CA ARG A 101 2.00 -25.66 8.51
C ARG A 101 1.20 -25.87 7.24
N ARG A 102 0.21 -26.76 7.22
CA ARG A 102 -0.69 -26.94 6.09
C ARG A 102 -1.48 -25.66 5.80
N TRP A 103 -2.12 -25.09 6.84
CA TRP A 103 -2.82 -23.83 6.73
C TRP A 103 -1.88 -22.68 6.28
N ALA A 104 -0.70 -22.55 6.88
CA ALA A 104 0.27 -21.54 6.51
C ALA A 104 0.72 -21.67 5.04
N ASN A 105 0.93 -22.89 4.57
CA ASN A 105 1.27 -23.17 3.18
C ASN A 105 0.13 -22.77 2.22
N GLU A 106 -1.13 -23.05 2.57
CA GLU A 106 -2.29 -22.61 1.75
C GLU A 106 -2.34 -21.09 1.63
N VAL A 107 -2.16 -20.37 2.73
CA VAL A 107 -2.14 -18.90 2.78
C VAL A 107 -0.97 -18.36 1.93
N LEU A 108 0.24 -18.87 2.14
CA LEU A 108 1.44 -18.43 1.41
C LEU A 108 1.37 -18.76 -0.08
N THR A 109 0.87 -19.95 -0.44
CA THR A 109 0.67 -20.34 -1.84
C THR A 109 -0.34 -19.40 -2.50
N GLY A 110 -1.47 -19.15 -1.84
CA GLY A 110 -2.45 -18.19 -2.34
C GLY A 110 -1.88 -16.80 -2.57
N TYR A 111 -1.04 -16.32 -1.65
CA TYR A 111 -0.36 -15.03 -1.80
C TYR A 111 0.64 -15.03 -2.97
N LEU A 112 1.49 -16.06 -3.06
CA LEU A 112 2.51 -16.15 -4.12
C LEU A 112 1.90 -16.28 -5.52
N GLU A 113 0.80 -17.01 -5.64
CA GLU A 113 0.12 -17.20 -6.94
C GLU A 113 -0.72 -15.99 -7.37
N LYS A 114 -1.43 -15.36 -6.43
CA LYS A 114 -2.44 -14.32 -6.73
C LYS A 114 -1.97 -12.91 -6.38
N GLY A 115 -0.99 -12.76 -5.51
CA GLY A 115 -0.53 -11.47 -4.96
C GLY A 115 -1.40 -10.94 -3.80
N PHE A 116 -2.41 -11.70 -3.35
CA PHE A 116 -3.25 -11.34 -2.20
C PHE A 116 -3.86 -12.56 -1.53
N VAL A 117 -4.24 -12.39 -0.26
CA VAL A 117 -5.07 -13.32 0.52
C VAL A 117 -6.10 -12.49 1.29
N LEU A 118 -7.37 -12.89 1.28
CA LEU A 118 -8.46 -12.20 1.95
C LEU A 118 -9.22 -13.15 2.86
N ASP A 119 -9.54 -12.69 4.07
CA ASP A 119 -10.52 -13.33 4.95
C ASP A 119 -11.87 -12.63 4.78
N ASP A 120 -12.65 -13.08 3.82
CA ASP A 120 -13.97 -12.53 3.48
C ASP A 120 -14.92 -12.48 4.66
N LYS A 121 -14.87 -13.48 5.55
CA LYS A 121 -15.76 -13.55 6.73
C LYS A 121 -15.44 -12.44 7.70
N ARG A 122 -14.15 -12.24 7.98
CA ARG A 122 -13.66 -11.20 8.88
C ARG A 122 -13.91 -9.79 8.31
N LEU A 123 -13.65 -9.59 7.02
CA LEU A 123 -13.87 -8.30 6.35
C LEU A 123 -15.35 -7.91 6.29
N LYS A 124 -16.26 -8.90 6.14
CA LYS A 124 -17.72 -8.66 6.16
C LYS A 124 -18.27 -8.42 7.57
N ASN A 125 -17.64 -9.00 8.59
CA ASN A 125 -18.06 -8.85 9.98
C ASN A 125 -16.85 -8.96 10.92
N PRO A 126 -16.29 -7.84 11.36
CA PRO A 126 -15.08 -7.81 12.19
C PRO A 126 -15.31 -8.34 13.61
N ASN A 127 -16.58 -8.53 14.08
CA ASN A 127 -16.93 -9.08 15.41
C ASN A 127 -16.19 -8.38 16.57
N GLY A 128 -16.11 -7.04 16.54
CA GLY A 128 -15.43 -6.24 17.57
C GLY A 128 -13.90 -6.19 17.46
N ARG A 129 -13.32 -6.77 16.40
CA ARG A 129 -11.91 -6.60 16.03
C ARG A 129 -11.71 -5.29 15.25
N VAL A 130 -10.44 -4.90 15.08
CA VAL A 130 -10.10 -3.76 14.20
C VAL A 130 -10.62 -4.03 12.79
N ASP A 131 -11.36 -3.06 12.27
CA ASP A 131 -11.91 -3.11 10.94
C ASP A 131 -10.88 -2.57 9.92
N TYR A 132 -10.44 -3.42 9.01
CA TYR A 132 -9.51 -3.08 7.93
C TYR A 132 -10.20 -2.97 6.56
N PHE A 133 -11.54 -2.92 6.55
CA PHE A 133 -12.29 -2.89 5.29
C PHE A 133 -12.01 -1.62 4.48
N ASP A 134 -11.94 -0.47 5.15
CA ASP A 134 -11.64 0.81 4.48
C ASP A 134 -10.22 0.83 3.92
N GLU A 135 -9.22 0.31 4.66
CA GLU A 135 -7.84 0.16 4.16
C GLU A 135 -7.78 -0.72 2.90
N LEU A 136 -8.52 -1.84 2.90
CA LEU A 136 -8.60 -2.70 1.72
C LEU A 136 -9.23 -1.98 0.52
N LEU A 137 -10.31 -1.22 0.76
CA LEU A 137 -10.96 -0.44 -0.31
C LEU A 137 -10.04 0.62 -0.90
N GLU A 138 -9.24 1.30 -0.07
CA GLU A 138 -8.25 2.27 -0.53
C GLU A 138 -7.20 1.60 -1.41
N ARG A 139 -6.64 0.47 -0.98
CA ARG A 139 -5.67 -0.29 -1.78
C ARG A 139 -6.23 -0.77 -3.11
N ILE A 140 -7.45 -1.31 -3.11
CA ILE A 140 -8.13 -1.73 -4.35
C ILE A 140 -8.33 -0.54 -5.28
N ARG A 141 -8.73 0.62 -4.74
CA ARG A 141 -8.93 1.86 -5.49
C ARG A 141 -7.62 2.33 -6.12
N ASP A 142 -6.53 2.37 -5.35
CA ASP A 142 -5.21 2.72 -5.85
C ASP A 142 -4.73 1.81 -6.99
N ILE A 143 -4.91 0.50 -6.83
CA ILE A 143 -4.54 -0.48 -7.87
C ILE A 143 -5.36 -0.24 -9.15
N ARG A 144 -6.68 -0.03 -9.04
CA ARG A 144 -7.55 0.22 -10.19
C ARG A 144 -7.28 1.57 -10.87
N ALA A 145 -6.98 2.59 -10.09
CA ALA A 145 -6.66 3.93 -10.58
C ALA A 145 -5.20 4.09 -11.01
N SER A 146 -4.38 3.04 -10.88
CA SER A 146 -3.00 3.10 -11.38
C SER A 146 -2.99 3.35 -12.88
N GLU A 147 -2.04 4.17 -13.35
CA GLU A 147 -1.98 4.63 -14.74
C GLU A 147 -2.00 3.47 -15.74
N MET A 148 -1.21 2.41 -15.48
CA MET A 148 -1.16 1.23 -16.34
C MET A 148 -2.50 0.50 -16.41
N ARG A 149 -3.17 0.27 -15.26
CA ARG A 149 -4.47 -0.43 -15.21
C ARG A 149 -5.57 0.40 -15.87
N PHE A 150 -5.59 1.69 -15.60
CA PHE A 150 -6.52 2.62 -16.22
C PHE A 150 -6.35 2.61 -17.75
N TYR A 151 -5.12 2.74 -18.26
CA TYR A 151 -4.84 2.68 -19.69
C TYR A 151 -5.26 1.37 -20.34
N GLN A 152 -4.92 0.23 -19.72
CA GLN A 152 -5.32 -1.10 -20.19
C GLN A 152 -6.84 -1.20 -20.29
N LYS A 153 -7.55 -0.76 -19.25
CA LYS A 153 -9.02 -0.85 -19.20
C LYS A 153 -9.70 0.07 -20.20
N VAL A 154 -9.25 1.30 -20.32
CA VAL A 154 -9.73 2.23 -21.35
C VAL A 154 -9.53 1.65 -22.76
N ARG A 155 -8.38 1.02 -23.01
CA ARG A 155 -8.11 0.36 -24.29
C ARG A 155 -9.04 -0.82 -24.55
N GLU A 156 -9.35 -1.64 -23.55
CA GLU A 156 -10.33 -2.72 -23.66
C GLU A 156 -11.73 -2.19 -24.00
N LEU A 157 -12.16 -1.14 -23.31
CA LEU A 157 -13.47 -0.52 -23.53
C LEU A 157 -13.57 0.11 -24.93
N PHE A 158 -12.48 0.72 -25.40
CA PHE A 158 -12.44 1.30 -26.75
C PHE A 158 -12.57 0.27 -27.84
N LYS A 159 -12.00 -0.92 -27.68
CA LYS A 159 -12.20 -2.03 -28.62
C LYS A 159 -13.66 -2.43 -28.80
N LEU A 160 -14.54 -2.06 -27.85
CA LEU A 160 -15.98 -2.29 -27.91
C LEU A 160 -16.74 -1.14 -28.60
N SER A 161 -16.05 -0.04 -28.92
CA SER A 161 -16.65 1.12 -29.59
C SER A 161 -16.83 0.84 -31.07
N ALA A 162 -17.97 1.28 -31.64
CA ALA A 162 -18.32 1.04 -33.03
C ALA A 162 -17.38 1.76 -34.02
N ASP A 163 -16.75 2.84 -33.56
CA ASP A 163 -15.82 3.68 -34.31
C ASP A 163 -14.34 3.45 -33.93
N TYR A 164 -14.03 2.29 -33.30
CA TYR A 164 -12.66 1.96 -32.92
C TYR A 164 -11.80 1.56 -34.11
N ASP A 165 -10.72 2.28 -34.33
CA ASP A 165 -9.66 1.93 -35.29
C ASP A 165 -8.34 1.67 -34.52
N PRO A 166 -7.77 0.44 -34.55
CA PRO A 166 -6.54 0.11 -33.86
C PRO A 166 -5.30 0.84 -34.40
N THR A 167 -5.38 1.40 -35.63
CA THR A 167 -4.31 2.19 -36.24
C THR A 167 -4.36 3.67 -35.86
N ASP A 168 -5.50 4.12 -35.30
CA ASP A 168 -5.69 5.51 -34.91
C ASP A 168 -5.00 5.80 -33.55
N LYS A 169 -4.41 6.98 -33.48
CA LYS A 169 -3.86 7.56 -32.23
C LYS A 169 -4.96 8.01 -31.27
N ALA A 170 -6.23 7.87 -31.64
CA ALA A 170 -7.38 8.32 -30.86
C ALA A 170 -7.39 7.76 -29.44
N THR A 171 -7.00 6.50 -29.23
CA THR A 171 -6.91 5.88 -27.89
C THR A 171 -5.87 6.57 -27.01
N GLN A 172 -4.68 6.89 -27.56
CA GLN A 172 -3.63 7.59 -26.81
C GLN A 172 -4.03 9.03 -26.50
N MET A 173 -4.62 9.72 -27.49
CA MET A 173 -5.12 11.08 -27.31
C MET A 173 -6.23 11.15 -26.27
N PHE A 174 -7.17 10.21 -26.30
CA PHE A 174 -8.22 10.14 -25.30
C PHE A 174 -7.65 9.94 -23.88
N PHE A 175 -6.72 9.01 -23.72
CA PHE A 175 -6.09 8.76 -22.42
C PHE A 175 -5.42 10.01 -21.87
N ALA A 176 -4.62 10.69 -22.68
CA ALA A 176 -3.98 11.94 -22.28
C ALA A 176 -4.99 13.06 -21.93
N GLN A 177 -6.07 13.17 -22.70
CA GLN A 177 -7.15 14.11 -22.43
C GLN A 177 -7.90 13.76 -21.14
N ALA A 178 -8.23 12.47 -20.96
CA ALA A 178 -8.92 11.98 -19.77
C ALA A 178 -8.13 12.26 -18.49
N GLN A 179 -6.83 11.93 -18.50
CA GLN A 179 -5.95 12.23 -17.37
C GLN A 179 -5.89 13.73 -17.09
N ASN A 180 -5.74 14.54 -18.14
CA ASN A 180 -5.65 15.98 -17.97
C ASN A 180 -6.93 16.59 -17.39
N LYS A 181 -8.12 16.13 -17.83
CA LYS A 181 -9.42 16.53 -17.28
C LYS A 181 -9.59 16.13 -15.83
N LEU A 182 -9.19 14.90 -15.48
CA LEU A 182 -9.27 14.40 -14.10
C LEU A 182 -8.30 15.15 -13.16
N ILE A 183 -7.07 15.44 -13.60
CA ILE A 183 -6.13 16.26 -12.85
C ILE A 183 -6.69 17.68 -12.66
N TYR A 184 -7.25 18.27 -13.72
CA TYR A 184 -7.84 19.59 -13.65
C TYR A 184 -9.04 19.64 -12.68
N ALA A 185 -9.90 18.65 -12.71
CA ALA A 185 -11.04 18.56 -11.78
C ALA A 185 -10.58 18.67 -10.31
N VAL A 186 -9.45 18.04 -9.98
CA VAL A 186 -8.93 17.96 -8.61
C VAL A 186 -8.10 19.19 -8.23
N THR A 187 -7.31 19.75 -9.18
CA THR A 187 -6.29 20.77 -8.88
C THR A 187 -6.59 22.13 -9.47
N GLN A 188 -7.60 22.25 -10.33
CA GLN A 188 -7.89 23.43 -11.17
C GLN A 188 -6.73 23.81 -12.10
N GLN A 189 -5.84 22.87 -12.37
CA GLN A 189 -4.68 23.03 -13.26
C GLN A 189 -4.57 21.83 -14.20
N THR A 190 -4.17 22.07 -15.43
CA THR A 190 -3.78 20.98 -16.33
C THR A 190 -2.51 20.32 -15.83
N ALA A 191 -2.22 19.09 -16.30
CA ALA A 191 -1.01 18.37 -15.91
C ALA A 191 0.27 19.20 -16.10
N ALA A 192 0.37 19.93 -17.22
CA ALA A 192 1.52 20.78 -17.52
C ALA A 192 1.61 22.01 -16.60
N GLU A 193 0.48 22.64 -16.30
CA GLU A 193 0.41 23.78 -15.38
C GLU A 193 0.76 23.36 -13.95
N LEU A 194 0.24 22.22 -13.50
CA LEU A 194 0.52 21.66 -12.18
C LEU A 194 2.01 21.43 -11.94
N VAL A 195 2.67 20.77 -12.88
CA VAL A 195 4.12 20.55 -12.82
C VAL A 195 4.88 21.89 -12.81
N CYS A 196 4.52 22.83 -13.69
CA CYS A 196 5.16 24.15 -13.71
C CYS A 196 4.95 24.94 -12.42
N HIS A 197 3.83 24.74 -11.74
CA HIS A 197 3.53 25.46 -10.50
C HIS A 197 4.21 24.83 -9.26
N ARG A 198 4.33 23.49 -9.22
CA ARG A 198 4.81 22.77 -8.02
C ARG A 198 6.27 22.35 -8.09
N ALA A 199 6.84 22.19 -9.29
CA ALA A 199 8.25 21.83 -9.43
C ALA A 199 9.14 22.98 -8.96
N ASN A 200 9.97 22.74 -7.94
CA ASN A 200 10.87 23.72 -7.36
C ASN A 200 12.20 23.07 -6.98
N GLY A 201 13.27 23.42 -7.68
CA GLY A 201 14.61 22.88 -7.46
C GLY A 201 15.23 23.21 -6.10
N ASN A 202 14.65 24.15 -5.35
CA ASN A 202 15.06 24.46 -3.98
C ASN A 202 14.26 23.75 -2.90
N ALA A 203 13.14 23.10 -3.28
CA ALA A 203 12.31 22.36 -2.34
C ALA A 203 12.83 20.93 -2.13
N PRO A 204 12.56 20.31 -0.95
CA PRO A 204 12.81 18.90 -0.74
C PRO A 204 12.15 18.07 -1.86
N ASN A 205 12.92 17.09 -2.39
CA ASN A 205 12.46 16.23 -3.49
C ASN A 205 11.91 17.00 -4.70
N MET A 206 12.32 18.25 -4.91
CA MET A 206 11.86 19.10 -6.01
C MET A 206 10.34 19.41 -5.96
N GLY A 207 9.70 19.27 -4.81
CA GLY A 207 8.25 19.42 -4.63
C GLY A 207 7.43 18.17 -5.00
N LEU A 208 8.06 17.05 -5.35
CA LEU A 208 7.36 15.78 -5.57
C LEU A 208 6.92 15.17 -4.23
N THR A 209 5.75 14.57 -4.23
CA THR A 209 5.17 13.81 -3.11
C THR A 209 5.40 12.30 -3.27
N SER A 210 5.61 11.84 -4.52
CA SER A 210 5.90 10.43 -4.85
C SER A 210 6.86 10.32 -6.04
N TRP A 211 7.66 9.25 -6.07
CA TRP A 211 8.58 8.93 -7.16
C TRP A 211 8.96 7.45 -7.15
N SER A 212 9.64 6.97 -8.20
CA SER A 212 10.07 5.58 -8.32
C SER A 212 11.48 5.37 -7.74
N GLY A 213 11.64 4.40 -6.82
CA GLY A 213 12.92 4.05 -6.19
C GLY A 213 13.33 4.98 -5.05
N GLU A 214 14.62 4.96 -4.68
CA GLU A 214 15.13 5.66 -3.48
C GLU A 214 15.24 7.19 -3.64
N ARG A 215 15.30 7.69 -4.87
CA ARG A 215 15.52 9.12 -5.16
C ARG A 215 14.81 9.57 -6.42
N VAL A 216 14.44 10.84 -6.46
CA VAL A 216 13.83 11.49 -7.63
C VAL A 216 14.75 11.38 -8.86
N ARG A 217 14.19 10.93 -9.96
CA ARG A 217 14.85 10.76 -11.27
C ARG A 217 14.25 11.72 -12.29
N LYS A 218 14.98 11.93 -13.40
CA LYS A 218 14.51 12.78 -14.50
C LYS A 218 13.19 12.30 -15.14
N ALA A 219 12.89 11.00 -15.07
CA ALA A 219 11.62 10.48 -15.56
C ALA A 219 10.43 10.82 -14.64
N ASP A 220 10.67 11.02 -13.34
CA ASP A 220 9.61 11.27 -12.36
C ASP A 220 9.09 12.70 -12.42
N ILE A 221 9.94 13.67 -12.81
CA ILE A 221 9.65 15.12 -12.72
C ILE A 221 8.62 15.62 -13.72
N VAL A 222 8.31 14.86 -14.75
CA VAL A 222 7.33 15.23 -15.80
C VAL A 222 5.96 14.60 -15.56
N ILE A 223 5.83 13.77 -14.53
CA ILE A 223 4.59 13.07 -14.17
C ILE A 223 3.80 13.93 -13.19
N ALA A 224 2.73 14.55 -13.64
CA ALA A 224 1.91 15.45 -12.84
C ALA A 224 1.36 14.79 -11.55
N LYS A 225 0.98 13.51 -11.61
CA LYS A 225 0.50 12.74 -10.46
C LYS A 225 1.50 12.71 -9.30
N ASN A 226 2.80 12.79 -9.58
CA ASN A 226 3.85 12.80 -8.57
C ASN A 226 3.91 14.08 -7.71
N TYR A 227 3.17 15.11 -8.09
CA TYR A 227 3.08 16.39 -7.37
C TYR A 227 1.77 16.56 -6.61
N LEU A 228 0.87 15.58 -6.66
CA LEU A 228 -0.40 15.63 -5.94
C LEU A 228 -0.22 15.33 -4.45
N ASN A 229 -0.97 16.02 -3.60
CA ASN A 229 -1.05 15.65 -2.19
C ASN A 229 -1.99 14.43 -1.98
N ALA A 230 -2.06 13.92 -0.75
CA ALA A 230 -2.83 12.72 -0.43
C ALA A 230 -4.33 12.86 -0.76
N ASP A 231 -4.95 14.00 -0.42
CA ASP A 231 -6.37 14.26 -0.66
C ASP A 231 -6.68 14.39 -2.16
N GLU A 232 -5.76 15.02 -2.91
CA GLU A 232 -5.87 15.14 -4.36
C GLU A 232 -5.75 13.77 -5.04
N ILE A 233 -4.83 12.91 -4.56
CA ILE A 233 -4.68 11.53 -5.06
C ILE A 233 -5.93 10.71 -4.77
N ASP A 234 -6.47 10.75 -3.55
CA ASP A 234 -7.69 10.02 -3.20
C ASP A 234 -8.88 10.46 -4.08
N THR A 235 -9.08 11.77 -4.23
CA THR A 235 -10.13 12.31 -5.10
C THR A 235 -9.96 11.89 -6.56
N LEU A 236 -8.74 11.98 -7.10
CA LEU A 236 -8.41 11.55 -8.46
C LEU A 236 -8.71 10.06 -8.67
N ASN A 237 -8.31 9.23 -7.71
CA ASN A 237 -8.53 7.80 -7.75
C ASN A 237 -10.03 7.45 -7.69
N ARG A 238 -10.82 8.16 -6.88
CA ARG A 238 -12.29 8.00 -6.82
C ARG A 238 -12.95 8.33 -8.15
N LEU A 239 -12.65 9.47 -8.74
CA LEU A 239 -13.20 9.87 -10.04
C LEU A 239 -12.81 8.86 -11.14
N THR A 240 -11.57 8.39 -11.12
CA THR A 240 -11.09 7.36 -12.05
C THR A 240 -11.88 6.06 -11.92
N VAL A 241 -12.12 5.58 -10.69
CA VAL A 241 -12.89 4.35 -10.44
C VAL A 241 -14.34 4.52 -10.84
N ILE A 242 -14.98 5.66 -10.53
CA ILE A 242 -16.37 5.96 -10.96
C ILE A 242 -16.48 5.89 -12.49
N PHE A 243 -15.51 6.47 -13.21
CA PHE A 243 -15.47 6.40 -14.67
C PHE A 243 -15.37 4.95 -15.16
N LEU A 244 -14.44 4.17 -14.62
CA LEU A 244 -14.26 2.76 -15.03
C LEU A 244 -15.48 1.89 -14.74
N GLU A 245 -16.09 2.00 -13.56
CA GLU A 245 -17.32 1.27 -13.19
C GLU A 245 -18.50 1.63 -14.13
N SER A 246 -18.68 2.93 -14.36
CA SER A 246 -19.72 3.40 -15.28
C SER A 246 -19.51 2.89 -16.69
N ALA A 247 -18.27 2.84 -17.14
CA ALA A 247 -17.88 2.37 -18.47
C ALA A 247 -18.08 0.86 -18.62
N GLU A 248 -17.65 0.07 -17.61
CA GLU A 248 -17.84 -1.40 -17.60
C GLU A 248 -19.32 -1.79 -17.58
N LEU A 249 -20.14 -1.10 -16.78
CA LEU A 249 -21.58 -1.36 -16.73
C LEU A 249 -22.27 -1.13 -18.09
N ARG A 250 -21.89 -0.05 -18.79
CA ARG A 250 -22.42 0.22 -20.13
C ARG A 250 -21.95 -0.79 -21.18
N ALA A 251 -20.68 -1.16 -21.12
CA ALA A 251 -20.14 -2.20 -22.00
C ALA A 251 -20.90 -3.53 -21.83
N LYS A 252 -21.18 -3.91 -20.57
CA LYS A 252 -21.97 -5.11 -20.25
C LYS A 252 -23.39 -5.04 -20.83
N ASN A 253 -24.01 -3.88 -20.81
CA ASN A 253 -25.38 -3.66 -21.34
C ASN A 253 -25.43 -3.51 -22.86
N ARG A 254 -24.31 -3.69 -23.57
CA ARG A 254 -24.20 -3.61 -25.05
C ARG A 254 -24.83 -2.34 -25.65
N GLN A 255 -24.81 -1.23 -24.93
CA GLN A 255 -25.28 0.06 -25.46
C GLN A 255 -24.25 0.58 -26.47
N GLY A 256 -24.74 1.17 -27.58
CA GLY A 256 -23.87 1.71 -28.63
C GLY A 256 -22.82 2.67 -28.04
N LEU A 257 -21.56 2.27 -28.14
CA LEU A 257 -20.42 2.98 -27.58
C LEU A 257 -19.65 3.61 -28.72
N THR A 258 -19.30 4.90 -28.57
CA THR A 258 -18.43 5.64 -29.49
C THR A 258 -17.35 6.38 -28.72
N LEU A 259 -16.27 6.78 -29.38
CA LEU A 259 -15.20 7.58 -28.74
C LEU A 259 -15.74 8.92 -28.21
N ALA A 260 -16.64 9.56 -28.96
CA ALA A 260 -17.31 10.78 -28.53
C ALA A 260 -18.15 10.59 -27.26
N PHE A 261 -18.82 9.44 -27.13
CA PHE A 261 -19.54 9.10 -25.89
C PHE A 261 -18.59 9.04 -24.69
N TRP A 262 -17.43 8.42 -24.80
CA TRP A 262 -16.48 8.30 -23.69
C TRP A 262 -15.95 9.67 -23.25
N GLN A 263 -15.71 10.59 -24.23
CA GLN A 263 -15.28 11.97 -23.90
C GLN A 263 -16.35 12.72 -23.11
N SER A 264 -17.60 12.67 -23.54
CA SER A 264 -18.70 13.35 -22.84
C SER A 264 -18.98 12.70 -21.46
N ARG A 265 -18.72 11.40 -21.32
CA ARG A 265 -18.95 10.70 -20.05
C ARG A 265 -17.99 11.13 -18.95
N ILE A 266 -16.71 11.37 -19.26
CA ILE A 266 -15.76 11.91 -18.29
C ILE A 266 -16.23 13.30 -17.81
N ASP A 267 -16.63 14.18 -18.73
CA ASP A 267 -17.10 15.49 -18.39
C ASP A 267 -18.34 15.45 -17.49
N SER A 268 -19.30 14.58 -17.82
CA SER A 268 -20.49 14.38 -16.99
C SER A 268 -20.12 13.89 -15.59
N ILE A 269 -19.22 12.89 -15.47
CA ILE A 269 -18.82 12.37 -14.15
C ILE A 269 -18.15 13.46 -13.33
N ILE A 270 -17.27 14.26 -13.91
CA ILE A 270 -16.61 15.37 -13.23
C ILE A 270 -17.66 16.39 -12.73
N ALA A 271 -18.59 16.80 -13.59
CA ALA A 271 -19.63 17.75 -13.26
C ALA A 271 -20.64 17.22 -12.23
N ASP A 272 -21.10 15.97 -12.39
CA ASP A 272 -22.06 15.31 -11.48
C ASP A 272 -21.51 15.17 -10.06
N ASN A 273 -20.18 15.10 -9.90
CA ASN A 273 -19.51 15.08 -8.61
C ASN A 273 -19.10 16.50 -8.10
N GLY A 274 -19.55 17.56 -8.74
CA GLY A 274 -19.36 18.94 -8.28
C GLY A 274 -17.99 19.54 -8.61
N PHE A 275 -17.23 18.92 -9.52
CA PHE A 275 -15.93 19.43 -9.95
C PHE A 275 -16.03 20.22 -11.26
N ALA A 276 -15.08 21.15 -11.45
CA ALA A 276 -15.00 21.93 -12.68
C ALA A 276 -14.47 21.10 -13.85
N VAL A 277 -15.09 21.19 -14.99
CA VAL A 277 -14.69 20.56 -16.23
C VAL A 277 -13.67 21.43 -16.95
N LEU A 278 -12.58 20.83 -17.46
CA LEU A 278 -11.59 21.54 -18.24
C LEU A 278 -12.16 21.98 -19.60
N GLU A 279 -12.19 23.27 -19.81
CA GLU A 279 -12.49 23.88 -21.12
C GLU A 279 -11.18 24.21 -21.84
N GLY A 280 -10.93 23.55 -22.97
CA GLY A 280 -9.73 23.79 -23.79
C GLY A 280 -8.51 22.96 -23.43
N LYS A 281 -7.31 23.48 -23.67
CA LYS A 281 -6.04 22.74 -23.57
C LYS A 281 -5.11 23.22 -22.44
N GLY A 282 -5.57 24.21 -21.66
CA GLY A 282 -4.71 24.90 -20.69
C GLY A 282 -3.76 25.92 -21.35
N THR A 283 -2.97 26.59 -20.51
CA THR A 283 -2.06 27.69 -20.90
C THR A 283 -0.63 27.25 -21.14
N ARG A 284 -0.25 26.03 -20.70
CA ARG A 284 1.09 25.48 -20.83
C ARG A 284 1.09 24.22 -21.70
N SER A 285 2.00 24.19 -22.68
CA SER A 285 2.23 22.99 -23.47
C SER A 285 3.13 21.99 -22.75
N HIS A 286 3.04 20.71 -23.11
CA HIS A 286 3.91 19.64 -22.59
C HIS A 286 5.41 19.98 -22.77
N LYS A 287 5.80 20.51 -23.94
CA LYS A 287 7.18 20.90 -24.22
C LYS A 287 7.68 22.02 -23.29
N GLN A 288 6.81 23.00 -22.97
CA GLN A 288 7.17 24.07 -22.02
C GLN A 288 7.34 23.52 -20.61
N MET A 289 6.49 22.61 -20.22
CA MET A 289 6.56 21.92 -18.92
C MET A 289 7.84 21.09 -18.81
N GLU A 290 8.19 20.28 -19.81
CA GLU A 290 9.42 19.48 -19.81
C GLU A 290 10.68 20.35 -19.70
N ALA A 291 10.74 21.47 -20.43
CA ALA A 291 11.84 22.40 -20.35
C ALA A 291 11.96 22.99 -18.93
N PHE A 292 10.86 23.50 -18.37
CA PHE A 292 10.83 24.06 -17.03
C PHE A 292 11.21 23.03 -15.95
N ALA A 293 10.60 21.86 -15.97
CA ALA A 293 10.91 20.78 -15.02
C ALA A 293 12.36 20.32 -15.12
N GLY A 294 12.93 20.31 -16.34
CA GLY A 294 14.34 20.01 -16.58
C GLY A 294 15.28 21.04 -15.96
N GLU A 295 14.97 22.33 -16.05
CA GLU A 295 15.74 23.40 -15.40
C GLU A 295 15.68 23.28 -13.87
N GLN A 296 14.48 23.07 -13.32
CA GLN A 296 14.31 22.87 -11.87
C GLN A 296 15.06 21.62 -11.35
N TYR A 297 15.07 20.55 -12.15
CA TYR A 297 15.84 19.35 -11.82
C TYR A 297 17.35 19.57 -11.83
N GLY A 298 17.85 20.38 -12.77
CA GLY A 298 19.25 20.79 -12.79
C GLY A 298 19.66 21.53 -11.52
N LEU A 299 18.82 22.47 -11.06
CA LEU A 299 19.00 23.20 -9.81
C LEU A 299 18.94 22.27 -8.60
N PHE A 300 17.92 21.40 -8.52
CA PHE A 300 17.77 20.41 -7.45
C PHE A 300 18.98 19.50 -7.32
N ARG A 301 19.48 19.00 -8.48
CA ARG A 301 20.68 18.16 -8.48
C ARG A 301 21.92 18.88 -7.99
N LYS A 302 22.11 20.15 -8.37
CA LYS A 302 23.22 21.00 -7.91
C LYS A 302 23.15 21.20 -6.39
N ASN A 303 22.00 21.57 -5.87
CA ASN A 303 21.79 21.78 -4.43
C ASN A 303 22.02 20.51 -3.63
N ARG A 304 21.54 19.37 -4.12
CA ARG A 304 21.76 18.06 -3.46
C ARG A 304 23.24 17.69 -3.40
N LEU A 305 23.99 17.89 -4.49
CA LEU A 305 25.43 17.61 -4.52
C LEU A 305 26.19 18.53 -3.55
N ALA A 306 25.82 19.79 -3.47
CA ALA A 306 26.42 20.72 -2.51
C ALA A 306 26.14 20.31 -1.06
N HIS A 307 24.92 19.89 -0.74
CA HIS A 307 24.55 19.41 0.58
C HIS A 307 25.28 18.11 0.95
N MET A 308 25.41 17.16 0.03
CA MET A 308 26.17 15.92 0.26
C MET A 308 27.66 16.20 0.50
N ALA A 309 28.26 17.14 -0.24
CA ALA A 309 29.65 17.54 -0.02
C ALA A 309 29.85 18.17 1.37
N GLN A 310 28.91 19.02 1.79
CA GLN A 310 28.94 19.63 3.11
C GLN A 310 28.75 18.61 4.24
N GLN A 311 27.89 17.61 4.06
CA GLN A 311 27.71 16.53 5.02
C GLN A 311 28.97 15.67 5.16
N ALA A 312 29.59 15.29 4.04
CA ALA A 312 30.84 14.52 4.05
C ALA A 312 31.95 15.29 4.77
N GLU A 313 32.08 16.61 4.57
CA GLU A 313 33.04 17.43 5.26
C GLU A 313 32.80 17.47 6.78
N VAL A 314 31.54 17.52 7.21
CA VAL A 314 31.17 17.49 8.65
C VAL A 314 31.48 16.11 9.26
N GLU A 315 31.19 15.02 8.54
CA GLU A 315 31.51 13.66 8.98
C GLU A 315 33.01 13.42 9.10
N ASP A 316 33.81 13.88 8.12
CA ASP A 316 35.27 13.81 8.16
C ASP A 316 35.88 14.59 9.37
N ILE A 317 35.32 15.76 9.65
CA ILE A 317 35.75 16.56 10.83
C ILE A 317 35.41 15.82 12.12
N ALA A 318 34.20 15.25 12.24
CA ALA A 318 33.78 14.51 13.43
C ALA A 318 34.65 13.26 13.67
N GLU A 319 34.99 12.51 12.60
CA GLU A 319 35.94 11.38 12.72
C GLU A 319 37.35 11.81 13.18
N LEU A 320 37.85 12.93 12.67
CA LEU A 320 39.12 13.46 13.08
C LEU A 320 39.15 13.94 14.56
N GLU A 321 38.02 14.40 15.07
CA GLU A 321 37.90 14.77 16.50
C GLU A 321 37.89 13.55 17.43
N VAL A 322 37.27 12.44 16.98
CA VAL A 322 37.27 11.16 17.70
C VAL A 322 38.68 10.55 17.77
N LEU A 323 39.45 10.66 16.69
CA LEU A 323 40.84 10.15 16.63
C LEU A 323 41.84 10.98 17.45
N LYS A 324 41.47 12.20 17.88
CA LYS A 324 42.30 13.06 18.75
C LYS A 324 42.07 12.85 20.25
N ARG A 325 41.09 12.00 20.61
CA ARG A 325 40.83 11.59 22.01
C ARG A 325 41.43 10.21 22.30
#